data_58aee661e9b7bc977a9a9db4c4f718db
#
_entry.id   58aee661e9b7bc977a9a9db4c4f718db
#
_cell.length_a   1.000
_cell.length_b   1.000
_cell.length_c   1.000
_cell.angle_alpha   90.00
_cell.angle_beta   90.00
_cell.angle_gamma   90.00
#
_symmetry.space_group_name_H-M   'P 1'
#
loop_
_entity.id
_entity.type
_entity.pdbx_description
1 polymer ?
#
loop_
_entity_poly.entity_id
_entity_poly.type
_entity_poly.pdbx_seq_one_letter_code
_entity_poly.pdbx_strand_id
1 'polypeptide(L)'
;MHSVLELRLRELWIGVIEVLTEPNGGNTRALTNVIAWAESKQEYGRSVSGVLEGYGWTVLRTENVRPVSQESNYREEIAEIIERARSIPKACIFGTLHYFPSRPA
;
A
#
# COMPACT_ATOMS: atom_id res chain seq x y z
N MET A 1 -5.63 -24.21 25.85
CA MET A 1 -5.74 -24.41 24.52
C MET A 1 -5.87 -23.12 23.77
N HIS A 2 -5.17 -22.97 22.70
CA HIS A 2 -5.27 -21.85 21.96
C HIS A 2 -6.47 -21.84 21.19
N SER A 3 -7.16 -20.84 21.28
CA SER A 3 -8.37 -20.65 20.55
C SER A 3 -8.07 -20.37 19.12
N VAL A 4 -8.79 -21.01 18.24
CA VAL A 4 -8.72 -20.66 16.84
C VAL A 4 -9.13 -19.24 16.57
N LEU A 5 -9.83 -18.64 17.51
CA LEU A 5 -10.20 -17.24 17.33
C LEU A 5 -9.00 -16.32 17.36
N GLU A 6 -7.89 -16.81 17.86
CA GLU A 6 -6.72 -15.99 17.85
C GLU A 6 -5.92 -16.12 16.59
N LEU A 7 -6.28 -17.04 15.72
CA LEU A 7 -5.63 -17.13 14.44
C LEU A 7 -6.23 -16.09 13.53
N ARG A 8 -5.51 -15.05 13.30
CA ARG A 8 -5.98 -14.03 12.41
C ARG A 8 -5.61 -14.40 11.01
N LEU A 9 -6.59 -14.39 10.16
CA LEU A 9 -6.36 -14.67 8.76
C LEU A 9 -5.81 -13.41 8.12
N ARG A 10 -4.75 -13.58 7.41
CA ARG A 10 -4.23 -12.50 6.63
C ARG A 10 -5.06 -12.36 5.36
N GLU A 11 -5.30 -11.14 4.98
CA GLU A 11 -6.01 -10.87 3.74
C GLU A 11 -5.35 -9.71 3.03
N LEU A 12 -5.72 -9.49 1.79
CA LEU A 12 -5.17 -8.36 1.05
C LEU A 12 -5.89 -7.08 1.43
N TRP A 13 -5.10 -6.05 1.66
CA TRP A 13 -5.59 -4.71 1.96
C TRP A 13 -5.08 -3.77 0.89
N ILE A 14 -5.80 -2.69 0.69
CA ILE A 14 -5.42 -1.66 -0.27
C ILE A 14 -5.56 -0.31 0.41
N GLY A 15 -4.66 0.59 0.09
CA GLY A 15 -4.71 1.95 0.60
C GLY A 15 -4.06 2.90 -0.37
N VAL A 16 -4.30 4.18 -0.18
CA VAL A 16 -3.67 5.22 -0.96
C VAL A 16 -2.56 5.81 -0.11
N ILE A 17 -1.36 5.80 -0.62
CA ILE A 17 -0.19 6.23 0.13
C ILE A 17 0.43 7.44 -0.57
N GLU A 18 0.65 8.48 0.21
CA GLU A 18 1.37 9.65 -0.30
C GLU A 18 2.82 9.51 0.13
N VAL A 19 3.72 9.62 -0.81
CA VAL A 19 5.15 9.43 -0.54
C VAL A 19 5.97 10.56 -1.10
N LEU A 20 7.13 10.76 -0.50
CA LEU A 20 8.15 11.65 -1.01
C LEU A 20 9.27 10.75 -1.50
N THR A 21 9.51 10.74 -2.80
CA THR A 21 10.44 9.79 -3.39
C THR A 21 11.87 10.30 -3.47
N GLU A 22 12.05 11.61 -3.37
CA GLU A 22 13.39 12.17 -3.36
C GLU A 22 13.52 13.19 -2.25
N PRO A 23 13.72 12.72 -1.03
CA PRO A 23 13.74 13.64 0.10
C PRO A 23 14.87 14.66 0.07
N ASN A 24 15.91 14.40 -0.70
CA ASN A 24 17.03 15.32 -0.71
C ASN A 24 16.96 16.40 -1.75
N GLY A 25 16.10 16.30 -2.66
CA GLY A 25 16.26 17.19 -3.77
C GLY A 25 15.10 17.84 -4.25
N GLY A 26 14.03 17.62 -3.76
CA GLY A 26 13.00 18.25 -4.40
C GLY A 26 11.65 17.76 -4.04
N ASN A 27 10.69 18.28 -4.61
CA ASN A 27 9.34 18.01 -4.33
C ASN A 27 8.82 16.93 -5.20
N THR A 28 9.27 15.71 -5.00
CA THR A 28 8.75 14.61 -5.76
C THR A 28 7.75 13.86 -4.90
N ARG A 29 6.64 14.50 -4.65
CA ARG A 29 5.53 13.87 -3.95
C ARG A 29 4.67 13.11 -4.93
N ALA A 30 4.22 11.94 -4.53
CA ALA A 30 3.39 11.12 -5.38
C ALA A 30 2.36 10.37 -4.56
N LEU A 31 1.26 9.98 -5.21
CA LEU A 31 0.26 9.10 -4.64
C LEU A 31 0.33 7.77 -5.37
N THR A 32 0.17 6.70 -4.66
CA THR A 32 0.06 5.39 -5.28
C THR A 32 -0.86 4.50 -4.46
N ASN A 33 -1.44 3.51 -5.12
CA ASN A 33 -2.18 2.50 -4.40
C ASN A 33 -1.21 1.39 -4.03
N VAL A 34 -1.29 0.92 -2.80
CA VAL A 34 -0.43 -0.17 -2.35
C VAL A 34 -1.30 -1.32 -1.86
N ILE A 35 -1.00 -2.51 -2.33
CA ILE A 35 -1.73 -3.71 -1.96
C ILE A 35 -0.78 -4.61 -1.20
N ALA A 36 -1.19 -5.03 -0.01
CA ALA A 36 -0.35 -5.84 0.85
C ALA A 36 -1.18 -6.78 1.69
N TRP A 37 -0.60 -7.92 2.03
CA TRP A 37 -1.21 -8.88 2.95
C TRP A 37 -1.04 -8.36 4.37
N ALA A 38 -2.12 -8.41 5.13
CA ALA A 38 -2.06 -7.99 6.53
C ALA A 38 -3.21 -8.60 7.31
N GLU A 39 -3.09 -8.61 8.61
CA GLU A 39 -4.13 -9.07 9.51
C GLU A 39 -5.05 -7.95 9.95
N SER A 40 -4.58 -6.73 9.82
CA SER A 40 -5.34 -5.56 10.28
C SER A 40 -4.86 -4.32 9.56
N LYS A 41 -5.67 -3.28 9.66
CA LYS A 41 -5.32 -1.98 9.11
C LYS A 41 -4.00 -1.47 9.68
N GLN A 42 -3.80 -1.68 10.97
CA GLN A 42 -2.60 -1.22 11.63
C GLN A 42 -1.36 -1.96 11.13
N GLU A 43 -1.47 -3.26 10.97
CA GLU A 43 -0.36 -4.04 10.44
C GLU A 43 -0.06 -3.65 9.00
N TYR A 44 -1.10 -3.39 8.22
CA TYR A 44 -0.93 -2.91 6.85
C TYR A 44 -0.06 -1.65 6.84
N GLY A 45 -0.41 -0.68 7.68
CA GLY A 45 0.34 0.57 7.73
C GLY A 45 1.80 0.37 8.06
N ARG A 46 2.09 -0.47 9.04
CA ARG A 46 3.47 -0.73 9.43
C ARG A 46 4.25 -1.45 8.34
N SER A 47 3.63 -2.45 7.73
CA SER A 47 4.30 -3.22 6.67
C SER A 47 4.59 -2.37 5.45
N VAL A 48 3.61 -1.59 5.04
CA VAL A 48 3.77 -0.74 3.86
C VAL A 48 4.82 0.32 4.10
N SER A 49 4.79 0.97 5.25
CA SER A 49 5.79 1.99 5.58
C SER A 49 7.19 1.39 5.57
N GLY A 50 7.35 0.21 6.15
CA GLY A 50 8.65 -0.43 6.18
C GLY A 50 9.19 -0.72 4.79
N VAL A 51 8.33 -1.22 3.90
CA VAL A 51 8.75 -1.53 2.55
C VAL A 51 9.11 -0.26 1.77
N LEU A 52 8.25 0.76 1.84
CA LEU A 52 8.49 1.98 1.08
C LEU A 52 9.70 2.74 1.61
N GLU A 53 9.88 2.75 2.91
CA GLU A 53 11.06 3.38 3.49
C GLU A 53 12.33 2.63 3.11
N GLY A 54 12.22 1.34 2.86
CA GLY A 54 13.34 0.54 2.37
C GLY A 54 13.83 0.98 0.99
N TYR A 55 12.96 1.63 0.22
CA TYR A 55 13.38 2.20 -1.06
C TYR A 55 13.97 3.60 -0.89
N GLY A 56 14.04 4.11 0.33
CA GLY A 56 14.49 5.47 0.57
C GLY A 56 13.39 6.51 0.45
N TRP A 57 12.14 6.08 0.38
CA TRP A 57 11.03 7.01 0.29
C TRP A 57 10.51 7.36 1.68
N THR A 58 9.88 8.51 1.78
CA THR A 58 9.24 8.91 3.03
C THR A 58 7.73 8.81 2.86
N VAL A 59 7.09 8.08 3.75
CA VAL A 59 5.63 7.97 3.73
C VAL A 59 5.06 9.19 4.44
N LEU A 60 4.29 9.99 3.70
CA LEU A 60 3.71 11.21 4.25
C LEU A 60 2.31 11.00 4.79
N ARG A 61 1.52 10.18 4.12
CA ARG A 61 0.14 9.92 4.53
C ARG A 61 -0.32 8.58 4.01
N THR A 62 -1.20 7.95 4.78
CA THR A 62 -1.84 6.71 4.39
C THR A 62 -3.34 6.91 4.56
N GLU A 63 -4.09 6.72 3.50
CA GLU A 63 -5.52 6.98 3.51
C GLU A 63 -6.31 5.84 2.90
N ASN A 64 -7.56 5.78 3.28
CA ASN A 64 -8.53 4.88 2.65
C ASN A 64 -8.08 3.42 2.69
N VAL A 65 -7.54 3.00 3.79
CA VAL A 65 -7.07 1.63 3.97
C VAL A 65 -8.26 0.72 4.26
N ARG A 66 -8.40 -0.33 3.45
CA ARG A 66 -9.52 -1.26 3.60
C ARG A 66 -9.16 -2.60 3.00
N PRO A 67 -9.85 -3.68 3.42
CA PRO A 67 -9.65 -4.97 2.75
C PRO A 67 -10.05 -4.90 1.29
N VAL A 68 -9.29 -5.56 0.46
CA VAL A 68 -9.59 -5.63 -0.97
C VAL A 68 -10.98 -6.20 -1.21
N SER A 69 -11.41 -7.12 -0.34
CA SER A 69 -12.70 -7.76 -0.49
C SER A 69 -13.90 -6.85 -0.30
N GLN A 70 -13.69 -5.62 0.19
CA GLN A 70 -14.80 -4.68 0.36
C GLN A 70 -15.32 -4.12 -0.95
N GLU A 71 -14.56 -4.25 -2.01
CA GLU A 71 -14.99 -3.78 -3.31
C GLU A 71 -14.93 -4.89 -4.33
N SER A 72 -15.77 -4.83 -5.32
CA SER A 72 -15.74 -5.83 -6.39
C SER A 72 -15.36 -5.24 -7.73
N ASN A 73 -15.33 -3.91 -7.83
CA ASN A 73 -15.08 -3.27 -9.10
C ASN A 73 -13.81 -2.44 -9.01
N TYR A 74 -12.68 -3.04 -9.28
CA TYR A 74 -11.42 -2.30 -9.34
C TYR A 74 -11.08 -2.00 -10.80
N ARG A 75 -10.43 -0.86 -11.03
CA ARG A 75 -9.92 -0.56 -12.37
C ARG A 75 -8.92 -1.63 -12.76
N GLU A 76 -8.78 -1.81 -14.07
CA GLU A 76 -7.96 -2.89 -14.60
C GLU A 76 -6.55 -2.93 -14.03
N GLU A 77 -5.91 -1.79 -13.93
CA GLU A 77 -4.57 -1.72 -13.38
C GLU A 77 -4.52 -2.24 -11.95
N ILE A 78 -5.47 -1.83 -11.14
CA ILE A 78 -5.53 -2.26 -9.75
C ILE A 78 -5.88 -3.74 -9.67
N ALA A 79 -6.80 -4.19 -10.51
CA ALA A 79 -7.20 -5.59 -10.52
C ALA A 79 -6.01 -6.50 -10.85
N GLU A 80 -5.14 -6.07 -11.75
CA GLU A 80 -3.97 -6.84 -12.10
C GLU A 80 -2.99 -6.96 -10.93
N ILE A 81 -2.81 -5.87 -10.20
CA ILE A 81 -1.93 -5.89 -9.03
C ILE A 81 -2.50 -6.80 -7.95
N ILE A 82 -3.81 -6.75 -7.76
CA ILE A 82 -4.47 -7.62 -6.79
C ILE A 82 -4.23 -9.09 -7.15
N GLU A 83 -4.40 -9.45 -8.42
CA GLU A 83 -4.21 -10.83 -8.82
C GLU A 83 -2.76 -11.26 -8.64
N ARG A 84 -1.83 -10.39 -8.93
CA ARG A 84 -0.43 -10.69 -8.73
C ARG A 84 -0.14 -10.92 -7.25
N ALA A 85 -0.70 -10.07 -6.40
CA ALA A 85 -0.47 -10.19 -4.97
C ALA A 85 -1.07 -11.45 -4.37
N ARG A 86 -2.17 -11.95 -4.97
CA ARG A 86 -2.82 -13.15 -4.43
C ARG A 86 -1.91 -14.36 -4.45
N SER A 87 -1.06 -14.45 -5.44
CA SER A 87 -0.20 -15.61 -5.58
C SER A 87 1.14 -15.47 -4.89
N ILE A 88 1.41 -14.33 -4.28
CA ILE A 88 2.70 -14.09 -3.64
C ILE A 88 2.47 -13.83 -2.15
N PRO A 89 2.77 -14.79 -1.28
CA PRO A 89 2.63 -14.58 0.17
C PRO A 89 3.48 -13.39 0.60
N LYS A 90 2.98 -12.59 1.47
CA LYS A 90 3.67 -11.43 2.01
C LYS A 90 3.94 -10.36 0.96
N ALA A 91 3.22 -10.39 -0.15
CA ALA A 91 3.38 -9.37 -1.18
C ALA A 91 3.05 -7.99 -0.63
N CYS A 92 3.80 -7.02 -1.12
CA CYS A 92 3.50 -5.61 -0.89
C CYS A 92 3.82 -4.95 -2.22
N ILE A 93 2.81 -4.65 -3.00
CA ILE A 93 2.98 -4.19 -4.38
C ILE A 93 2.32 -2.84 -4.53
N PHE A 94 3.05 -1.88 -5.08
CA PHE A 94 2.45 -0.59 -5.36
C PHE A 94 2.21 -0.45 -6.85
N GLY A 95 1.24 0.37 -7.19
CA GLY A 95 0.89 0.64 -8.57
C GLY A 95 1.63 1.83 -9.13
N THR A 96 1.02 2.48 -10.10
CA THR A 96 1.62 3.66 -10.72
C THR A 96 1.74 4.79 -9.71
N LEU A 97 2.86 5.48 -9.78
CA LEU A 97 3.06 6.66 -8.97
C LEU A 97 2.51 7.87 -9.72
N HIS A 98 1.57 8.55 -9.09
CA HIS A 98 0.97 9.74 -9.68
C HIS A 98 1.60 10.95 -9.00
N TYR A 99 2.54 11.58 -9.68
CA TYR A 99 3.30 12.68 -9.12
C TYR A 99 2.51 13.96 -9.10
N PHE A 100 2.66 14.71 -8.04
CA PHE A 100 2.07 16.04 -7.99
C PHE A 100 2.86 16.97 -8.91
N PRO A 101 2.19 17.91 -9.55
CA PRO A 101 2.91 18.86 -10.40
C PRO A 101 3.86 19.69 -9.57
N SER A 102 5.02 19.99 -10.15
CA SER A 102 5.95 20.88 -9.50
C SER A 102 5.39 22.28 -9.49
N ARG A 103 5.56 22.97 -8.39
CA ARG A 103 5.14 24.35 -8.35
C ARG A 103 6.18 25.20 -9.00
N PRO A 104 5.79 26.17 -9.78
CA PRO A 104 6.76 27.12 -10.30
C PRO A 104 7.39 27.86 -9.13
N ALA A 105 8.62 28.15 -9.26
CA ALA A 105 9.34 28.85 -8.19
C ALA A 105 8.84 30.27 -8.03
#